data_dc87bf39c6d7137b74d15c510c72fa74
#
_entry.id   dc87bf39c6d7137b74d15c510c72fa74
#
_cell.length_a   1.000
_cell.length_b   1.000
_cell.length_c   1.000
_cell.angle_alpha   90.00
_cell.angle_beta   90.00
_cell.angle_gamma   90.00
#
_symmetry.space_group_name_H-M   'P 1'
#
loop_
_entity.id
_entity.type
_entity.pdbx_description
1 polymer ?
#
loop_
_entity_poly.entity_id
_entity_poly.type
_entity_poly.pdbx_seq_one_letter_code
_entity_poly.pdbx_strand_id
1 'polypeptide(L)'
;TTKAEVVKHLEDCINNSGHDLVKDQREIWGYTNTTVNSNNSGYRYQYPIDHDLHWVGNSCVETVFANKHNLTSNWTYTWFSNTWSMFCSPSNDNRDIKQSYPFSFGWGAGPVSPKMVDEWKDWAARQSYTDGYTEDPRLTRSMRPYPAYDPNNKGNVLLDRKLDKGEPDYSVSYRYYEQTGYFQKKYINVGAWDDESNSFKNSWALVENPGVTAQTSAQLVQTTDLIHIRFADVLLMHSELTETADGINRVRERSHLAPVSYSLENLKNERRWELAFESVRWFDLLRWAGPSLESAGKILNDQTGFDLINEGIVTPMVRYDYAARLKQTQGYWPIPQDEIDIAGGTLEQNPGWDASAAFVDWNNFK
;
A
#
# COMPACT_ATOMS: atom_id res chain seq x y z
N THR A 1 26.17 -12.68 10.82
CA THR A 1 24.99 -13.54 11.07
C THR A 1 24.94 -14.63 10.02
N THR A 2 24.89 -15.87 10.44
CA THR A 2 24.78 -17.04 9.56
C THR A 2 23.32 -17.34 9.19
N LYS A 3 23.11 -18.09 8.11
CA LYS A 3 21.77 -18.56 7.72
C LYS A 3 21.09 -19.32 8.86
N ALA A 4 21.84 -20.19 9.54
CA ALA A 4 21.31 -20.99 10.67
C ALA A 4 20.83 -20.12 11.86
N GLU A 5 21.58 -19.07 12.19
CA GLU A 5 21.16 -18.12 13.23
C GLU A 5 19.87 -17.38 12.85
N VAL A 6 19.75 -16.95 11.60
CA VAL A 6 18.54 -16.28 11.12
C VAL A 6 17.34 -17.23 11.18
N VAL A 7 17.49 -18.45 10.67
CA VAL A 7 16.43 -19.48 10.75
C VAL A 7 15.98 -19.69 12.18
N LYS A 8 16.92 -19.84 13.13
CA LYS A 8 16.59 -20.01 14.55
C LYS A 8 15.77 -18.83 15.10
N HIS A 9 16.11 -17.59 14.76
CA HIS A 9 15.36 -16.43 15.21
C HIS A 9 13.95 -16.36 14.60
N LEU A 10 13.81 -16.76 13.33
CA LEU A 10 12.50 -16.86 12.69
C LEU A 10 11.65 -17.95 13.33
N GLU A 11 12.23 -19.11 13.61
CA GLU A 11 11.55 -20.22 14.31
C GLU A 11 11.14 -19.81 15.74
N ASP A 12 11.98 -19.06 16.45
CA ASP A 12 11.66 -18.53 17.77
C ASP A 12 10.48 -17.55 17.70
N CYS A 13 10.47 -16.67 16.71
CA CYS A 13 9.33 -15.80 16.45
C CYS A 13 8.07 -16.62 16.11
N ILE A 14 8.17 -17.61 15.24
CA ILE A 14 7.02 -18.44 14.82
C ILE A 14 6.42 -19.23 15.97
N ASN A 15 7.27 -19.78 16.87
CA ASN A 15 6.82 -20.74 17.86
C ASN A 15 6.62 -20.16 19.27
N ASN A 16 7.30 -19.04 19.61
CA ASN A 16 7.41 -18.60 21.00
C ASN A 16 7.01 -17.14 21.24
N SER A 17 6.82 -16.33 20.18
CA SER A 17 6.57 -14.89 20.35
C SER A 17 5.11 -14.54 20.69
N GLY A 18 4.18 -15.45 20.40
CA GLY A 18 2.75 -15.17 20.48
C GLY A 18 2.17 -14.44 19.27
N HIS A 19 2.99 -14.11 18.26
CA HIS A 19 2.50 -13.61 16.98
C HIS A 19 1.82 -14.71 16.17
N ASP A 20 0.80 -14.35 15.41
CA ASP A 20 0.12 -15.26 14.49
C ASP A 20 -0.54 -14.45 13.35
N LEU A 21 -1.02 -15.14 12.33
CA LEU A 21 -1.83 -14.53 11.27
C LEU A 21 -3.20 -14.14 11.82
N VAL A 22 -3.66 -12.95 11.50
CA VAL A 22 -5.07 -12.59 11.71
C VAL A 22 -5.96 -13.43 10.79
N LYS A 23 -7.18 -13.68 11.22
CA LYS A 23 -8.13 -14.51 10.47
C LYS A 23 -8.42 -13.97 9.07
N ASP A 24 -8.60 -12.68 8.96
CA ASP A 24 -8.79 -12.00 7.68
C ASP A 24 -7.80 -10.85 7.52
N GLN A 25 -7.01 -10.88 6.45
CA GLN A 25 -6.01 -9.86 6.17
C GLN A 25 -6.57 -8.44 6.12
N ARG A 26 -7.85 -8.28 5.76
CA ARG A 26 -8.51 -6.98 5.71
C ARG A 26 -8.53 -6.28 7.06
N GLU A 27 -8.62 -7.04 8.14
CA GLU A 27 -8.74 -6.53 9.51
C GLU A 27 -7.44 -5.88 10.04
N ILE A 28 -6.30 -6.11 9.37
CA ILE A 28 -5.05 -5.40 9.68
C ILE A 28 -5.17 -3.91 9.33
N TRP A 29 -5.99 -3.57 8.33
CA TRP A 29 -5.98 -2.25 7.69
C TRP A 29 -7.17 -1.40 8.15
N GLY A 30 -6.89 -0.13 8.37
CA GLY A 30 -7.83 0.79 8.99
C GLY A 30 -9.14 1.02 8.24
N TYR A 31 -9.23 0.67 6.98
CA TYR A 31 -10.48 0.82 6.23
C TYR A 31 -11.59 -0.13 6.72
N THR A 32 -11.27 -1.13 7.52
CA THR A 32 -12.25 -2.03 8.16
C THR A 32 -12.76 -1.52 9.51
N ASN A 33 -12.35 -0.32 9.90
CA ASN A 33 -12.81 0.27 11.15
C ASN A 33 -14.29 0.66 11.09
N THR A 34 -15.14 -0.12 11.74
CA THR A 34 -16.60 0.06 11.75
C THR A 34 -17.09 1.18 12.64
N THR A 35 -16.28 1.66 13.59
CA THR A 35 -16.70 2.75 14.49
C THR A 35 -16.90 4.08 13.75
N VAL A 36 -16.27 4.25 12.60
CA VAL A 36 -16.52 5.36 11.68
C VAL A 36 -17.97 5.43 11.22
N ASN A 37 -18.67 4.30 11.30
CA ASN A 37 -20.01 4.13 10.78
C ASN A 37 -21.10 4.36 11.85
N SER A 38 -20.73 4.63 13.10
CA SER A 38 -21.67 4.69 14.22
C SER A 38 -22.35 6.05 14.39
N ASN A 39 -21.89 7.08 13.70
CA ASN A 39 -22.46 8.41 13.77
C ASN A 39 -23.61 8.56 12.78
N ASN A 40 -24.63 9.32 13.18
CA ASN A 40 -25.89 9.59 12.46
C ASN A 40 -25.75 10.28 11.08
N SER A 41 -24.55 10.32 10.53
CA SER A 41 -24.34 10.85 9.18
C SER A 41 -24.98 9.92 8.15
N GLY A 42 -25.62 10.44 7.15
CA GLY A 42 -26.16 9.65 6.04
C GLY A 42 -25.09 8.99 5.16
N TYR A 43 -23.83 9.04 5.57
CA TYR A 43 -22.70 8.46 4.90
C TYR A 43 -22.13 7.31 5.74
N ARG A 44 -22.47 6.10 5.36
CA ARG A 44 -22.04 4.89 6.05
C ARG A 44 -21.23 4.00 5.11
N TYR A 45 -20.02 3.63 5.54
CA TYR A 45 -19.24 2.63 4.81
C TYR A 45 -19.72 1.23 5.21
N GLN A 46 -20.54 0.64 4.37
CA GLN A 46 -21.23 -0.59 4.68
C GLN A 46 -20.35 -1.84 4.48
N TYR A 47 -19.30 -1.74 3.65
CA TYR A 47 -18.48 -2.89 3.27
C TYR A 47 -17.93 -3.71 4.45
N PRO A 48 -17.30 -3.11 5.49
CA PRO A 48 -16.84 -3.91 6.62
C PRO A 48 -17.97 -4.60 7.38
N ILE A 49 -19.13 -3.96 7.48
CA ILE A 49 -20.30 -4.50 8.19
C ILE A 49 -20.88 -5.69 7.40
N ASP A 50 -21.06 -5.55 6.10
CA ASP A 50 -21.59 -6.60 5.21
C ASP A 50 -20.67 -7.84 5.18
N HIS A 51 -19.40 -7.69 5.54
CA HIS A 51 -18.41 -8.77 5.54
C HIS A 51 -17.97 -9.19 6.95
N ASP A 52 -18.63 -8.70 7.99
CA ASP A 52 -18.31 -8.99 9.40
C ASP A 52 -16.82 -8.74 9.73
N LEU A 53 -16.29 -7.59 9.28
CA LEU A 53 -14.90 -7.22 9.48
C LEU A 53 -14.73 -6.23 10.62
N HIS A 54 -13.69 -6.45 11.40
CA HIS A 54 -13.35 -5.60 12.54
C HIS A 54 -11.86 -5.27 12.51
N TRP A 55 -11.55 -3.98 12.39
CA TRP A 55 -10.16 -3.55 12.49
C TRP A 55 -9.56 -3.94 13.83
N VAL A 56 -8.46 -4.69 13.79
CA VAL A 56 -7.78 -5.20 15.00
C VAL A 56 -6.94 -4.14 15.74
N GLY A 57 -6.81 -2.94 15.17
CA GLY A 57 -6.07 -1.84 15.81
C GLY A 57 -4.55 -1.98 15.74
N ASN A 58 -3.88 -1.04 16.42
CA ASN A 58 -2.42 -1.01 16.49
C ASN A 58 -1.82 -2.10 17.41
N SER A 59 -2.65 -2.90 18.06
CA SER A 59 -2.24 -4.08 18.86
C SER A 59 -2.40 -5.39 18.08
N CYS A 60 -2.35 -5.32 16.76
CA CYS A 60 -2.50 -6.46 15.87
C CYS A 60 -1.47 -7.56 16.18
N VAL A 61 -1.97 -8.78 16.39
CA VAL A 61 -1.13 -9.97 16.68
C VAL A 61 -0.13 -10.26 15.55
N GLU A 62 -0.45 -9.86 14.33
CA GLU A 62 0.40 -10.04 13.16
C GLU A 62 1.54 -9.02 13.08
N THR A 63 1.47 -7.90 13.80
CA THR A 63 2.52 -6.86 13.76
C THR A 63 3.72 -7.27 14.61
N VAL A 64 4.84 -7.55 13.95
CA VAL A 64 6.12 -7.90 14.61
C VAL A 64 6.96 -6.65 14.85
N PHE A 65 7.04 -5.76 13.86
CA PHE A 65 7.78 -4.50 13.98
C PHE A 65 7.08 -3.38 13.22
N ALA A 66 6.87 -2.26 13.89
CA ALA A 66 6.22 -1.10 13.31
C ALA A 66 6.71 0.22 13.92
N ASN A 67 6.65 1.29 13.15
CA ASN A 67 6.72 2.62 13.71
C ASN A 67 5.37 2.99 14.33
N LYS A 68 5.42 3.40 15.60
CA LYS A 68 4.27 3.92 16.31
C LYS A 68 4.12 5.41 16.04
N HIS A 69 2.88 5.86 15.90
CA HIS A 69 2.55 7.24 15.62
C HIS A 69 1.67 7.83 16.70
N ASN A 70 1.73 9.14 16.85
CA ASN A 70 0.96 9.90 17.84
C ASN A 70 0.21 11.06 17.18
N LEU A 71 -0.82 11.52 17.83
CA LEU A 71 -1.49 12.75 17.48
C LEU A 71 -0.56 13.95 17.65
N THR A 72 -0.66 14.90 16.74
CA THR A 72 -0.04 16.20 16.88
C THR A 72 -1.00 17.28 16.40
N SER A 73 -0.95 18.44 17.00
CA SER A 73 -1.63 19.64 16.52
C SER A 73 -0.67 20.64 15.87
N ASN A 74 0.60 20.30 15.81
CA ASN A 74 1.66 21.19 15.36
C ASN A 74 2.26 20.72 14.02
N TRP A 75 2.14 21.55 13.01
CA TRP A 75 2.68 21.31 11.69
C TRP A 75 4.22 21.12 11.64
N THR A 76 4.93 21.63 12.63
CA THR A 76 6.38 21.41 12.76
C THR A 76 6.71 19.94 13.06
N TYR A 77 5.76 19.19 13.61
CA TYR A 77 5.95 17.81 14.05
C TYR A 77 5.06 16.81 13.28
N THR A 78 4.87 17.03 12.00
CA THR A 78 4.03 16.17 11.13
C THR A 78 4.46 14.71 11.14
N TRP A 79 5.75 14.42 11.38
CA TRP A 79 6.27 13.06 11.46
C TRP A 79 5.81 12.25 12.69
N PHE A 80 5.17 12.88 13.68
CA PHE A 80 4.52 12.15 14.76
C PHE A 80 3.27 11.42 14.28
N SER A 81 2.64 11.92 13.23
CA SER A 81 1.53 11.29 12.54
C SER A 81 2.02 10.36 11.43
N ASN A 82 1.26 9.32 11.09
CA ASN A 82 1.58 8.47 9.96
C ASN A 82 1.32 9.21 8.63
N THR A 83 2.33 9.94 8.19
CA THR A 83 2.26 10.70 6.92
C THR A 83 2.25 9.79 5.69
N TRP A 84 2.67 8.53 5.80
CA TRP A 84 2.62 7.57 4.70
C TRP A 84 1.21 7.37 4.17
N SER A 85 0.22 7.31 5.05
CA SER A 85 -1.19 7.25 4.67
C SER A 85 -1.64 8.45 3.84
N MET A 86 -1.08 9.63 4.11
CA MET A 86 -1.36 10.83 3.30
C MET A 86 -0.76 10.72 1.90
N PHE A 87 0.47 10.23 1.78
CA PHE A 87 1.09 10.04 0.48
C PHE A 87 0.31 9.04 -0.37
N CYS A 88 -0.12 7.94 0.22
CA CYS A 88 -0.75 6.84 -0.49
C CYS A 88 -2.23 7.06 -0.81
N SER A 89 -2.93 7.94 -0.07
CA SER A 89 -4.35 8.20 -0.29
C SER A 89 -4.59 8.95 -1.59
N PRO A 90 -5.74 8.71 -2.26
CA PRO A 90 -6.09 9.43 -3.47
C PRO A 90 -6.06 10.94 -3.25
N SER A 91 -5.60 11.68 -4.24
CA SER A 91 -5.75 13.14 -4.23
C SER A 91 -7.14 13.52 -4.68
N ASN A 92 -7.83 14.30 -3.88
CA ASN A 92 -9.10 14.89 -4.23
C ASN A 92 -9.19 16.32 -3.68
N ASP A 93 -10.06 17.14 -4.24
CA ASP A 93 -10.28 18.48 -3.71
C ASP A 93 -10.95 18.38 -2.34
N ASN A 94 -10.41 19.09 -1.34
CA ASN A 94 -10.97 19.17 0.01
C ASN A 94 -12.47 19.51 0.05
N ARG A 95 -13.01 20.09 -1.04
CA ARG A 95 -14.42 20.41 -1.18
C ARG A 95 -15.30 19.20 -1.48
N ASP A 96 -14.70 18.10 -1.97
CA ASP A 96 -15.42 16.94 -2.49
C ASP A 96 -15.05 15.62 -1.78
N ILE A 97 -14.67 15.69 -0.50
CA ILE A 97 -14.35 14.51 0.32
C ILE A 97 -15.49 13.47 0.31
N LYS A 98 -16.73 13.93 0.13
CA LYS A 98 -17.91 13.05 0.00
C LYS A 98 -17.75 12.03 -1.13
N GLN A 99 -16.99 12.32 -2.14
CA GLN A 99 -16.82 11.48 -3.34
C GLN A 99 -15.88 10.31 -3.10
N SER A 100 -14.84 10.49 -2.30
CA SER A 100 -13.88 9.43 -1.97
C SER A 100 -14.28 8.64 -0.74
N TYR A 101 -15.33 9.07 -0.03
CA TYR A 101 -15.79 8.40 1.19
C TYR A 101 -15.90 6.88 1.00
N PRO A 102 -15.45 6.06 1.93
CA PRO A 102 -14.89 6.38 3.25
C PRO A 102 -13.40 6.76 3.23
N PHE A 103 -12.79 6.72 2.06
CA PHE A 103 -11.37 7.00 1.91
C PHE A 103 -11.16 8.51 1.90
N SER A 104 -10.38 8.97 2.86
CA SER A 104 -10.05 10.37 3.00
C SER A 104 -9.08 10.80 1.91
N PHE A 105 -8.94 12.11 1.75
CA PHE A 105 -7.99 12.66 0.79
C PHE A 105 -6.54 12.45 1.22
N GLY A 106 -5.68 12.44 0.23
CA GLY A 106 -4.24 12.42 0.37
C GLY A 106 -3.58 13.17 -0.77
N TRP A 107 -2.30 12.87 -1.01
CA TRP A 107 -1.53 13.55 -2.02
C TRP A 107 -1.44 12.79 -3.35
N GLY A 108 -2.04 11.60 -3.44
CA GLY A 108 -2.10 10.80 -4.66
C GLY A 108 -0.73 10.32 -5.16
N ALA A 109 0.25 10.23 -4.28
CA ALA A 109 1.64 9.96 -4.68
C ALA A 109 1.97 8.48 -4.88
N GLY A 110 0.98 7.60 -4.86
CA GLY A 110 1.21 6.16 -5.01
C GLY A 110 0.09 5.44 -5.75
N PRO A 111 -0.26 5.84 -6.99
CA PRO A 111 -1.23 5.09 -7.77
C PRO A 111 -0.71 3.69 -8.06
N VAL A 112 -1.62 2.72 -8.15
CA VAL A 112 -1.27 1.33 -8.45
C VAL A 112 -1.12 1.17 -9.95
N SER A 113 -0.01 0.57 -10.39
CA SER A 113 0.22 0.26 -11.80
C SER A 113 -0.87 -0.66 -12.36
N PRO A 114 -1.55 -0.31 -13.45
CA PRO A 114 -2.52 -1.19 -14.10
C PRO A 114 -1.91 -2.53 -14.51
N LYS A 115 -0.65 -2.53 -14.94
CA LYS A 115 0.07 -3.76 -15.28
C LYS A 115 0.24 -4.70 -14.10
N MET A 116 0.48 -4.16 -12.90
CA MET A 116 0.50 -4.99 -11.69
C MET A 116 -0.87 -5.66 -11.45
N VAL A 117 -1.95 -4.93 -11.68
CA VAL A 117 -3.31 -5.47 -11.53
C VAL A 117 -3.56 -6.58 -12.53
N ASP A 118 -3.20 -6.37 -13.80
CA ASP A 118 -3.38 -7.38 -14.85
C ASP A 118 -2.53 -8.62 -14.59
N GLU A 119 -1.27 -8.45 -14.19
CA GLU A 119 -0.39 -9.57 -13.80
C GLU A 119 -0.93 -10.35 -12.59
N TRP A 120 -1.53 -9.66 -11.62
CA TRP A 120 -2.15 -10.32 -10.48
C TRP A 120 -3.37 -11.12 -10.89
N LYS A 121 -4.25 -10.54 -11.71
CA LYS A 121 -5.41 -11.25 -12.27
C LYS A 121 -4.99 -12.48 -13.07
N ASP A 122 -4.00 -12.34 -13.93
CA ASP A 122 -3.49 -13.44 -14.75
C ASP A 122 -2.85 -14.55 -13.89
N TRP A 123 -2.13 -14.18 -12.85
CA TRP A 123 -1.60 -15.15 -11.89
C TRP A 123 -2.72 -15.83 -11.13
N ALA A 124 -3.67 -15.06 -10.59
CA ALA A 124 -4.80 -15.56 -9.82
C ALA A 124 -5.68 -16.55 -10.63
N ALA A 125 -5.90 -16.26 -11.90
CA ALA A 125 -6.68 -17.14 -12.79
C ALA A 125 -6.05 -18.53 -12.99
N ARG A 126 -4.78 -18.70 -12.70
CA ARG A 126 -4.06 -19.98 -12.78
C ARG A 126 -3.96 -20.71 -11.44
N GLN A 127 -4.51 -20.14 -10.37
CA GLN A 127 -4.47 -20.76 -9.05
C GLN A 127 -5.68 -21.67 -8.82
N SER A 128 -5.53 -22.60 -7.87
CA SER A 128 -6.65 -23.35 -7.31
C SER A 128 -7.06 -22.73 -5.98
N TYR A 129 -8.35 -22.76 -5.69
CA TYR A 129 -8.93 -22.14 -4.50
C TYR A 129 -9.65 -23.16 -3.64
N THR A 130 -9.85 -22.82 -2.37
CA THR A 130 -10.63 -23.55 -1.38
C THR A 130 -11.87 -22.76 -0.98
N ASP A 131 -12.76 -23.37 -0.20
CA ASP A 131 -13.91 -22.72 0.44
C ASP A 131 -14.87 -21.98 -0.53
N GLY A 132 -14.92 -22.43 -1.79
CA GLY A 132 -15.82 -21.86 -2.81
C GLY A 132 -15.31 -20.56 -3.44
N TYR A 133 -14.11 -20.13 -3.13
CA TYR A 133 -13.48 -18.99 -3.80
C TYR A 133 -13.09 -19.34 -5.24
N THR A 134 -13.17 -18.36 -6.13
CA THR A 134 -12.84 -18.48 -7.57
C THR A 134 -11.80 -17.46 -8.03
N GLU A 135 -11.40 -16.56 -7.14
CA GLU A 135 -10.41 -15.52 -7.39
C GLU A 135 -9.59 -15.25 -6.14
N ASP A 136 -8.43 -14.62 -6.29
CA ASP A 136 -7.61 -14.23 -5.14
C ASP A 136 -8.26 -13.06 -4.40
N PRO A 137 -8.79 -13.28 -3.18
CA PRO A 137 -9.45 -12.22 -2.44
C PRO A 137 -8.51 -11.07 -2.04
N ARG A 138 -7.20 -11.29 -2.05
CA ARG A 138 -6.22 -10.26 -1.73
C ARG A 138 -6.18 -9.14 -2.77
N LEU A 139 -6.52 -9.44 -4.01
CA LEU A 139 -6.61 -8.42 -5.06
C LEU A 139 -7.61 -7.32 -4.64
N THR A 140 -8.83 -7.71 -4.31
CA THR A 140 -9.88 -6.77 -3.88
C THR A 140 -9.69 -6.26 -2.45
N ARG A 141 -9.03 -7.04 -1.59
CA ARG A 141 -8.67 -6.63 -0.22
C ARG A 141 -7.60 -5.55 -0.18
N SER A 142 -6.69 -5.55 -1.14
CA SER A 142 -5.51 -4.66 -1.15
C SER A 142 -5.64 -3.49 -2.10
N MET A 143 -6.50 -3.58 -3.10
CA MET A 143 -6.65 -2.56 -4.13
C MET A 143 -8.12 -2.24 -4.38
N ARG A 144 -8.34 -1.04 -4.88
CA ARG A 144 -9.64 -0.56 -5.30
C ARG A 144 -9.56 -0.03 -6.71
N PRO A 145 -10.48 -0.42 -7.60
CA PRO A 145 -10.69 0.28 -8.85
C PRO A 145 -11.05 1.74 -8.58
N TYR A 146 -10.38 2.64 -9.26
CA TYR A 146 -10.77 4.03 -9.31
C TYR A 146 -11.64 4.19 -10.56
N PRO A 147 -12.84 4.77 -10.46
CA PRO A 147 -13.69 4.91 -11.64
C PRO A 147 -12.94 5.74 -12.68
N ALA A 148 -12.84 5.23 -13.90
CA ALA A 148 -12.31 6.01 -15.01
C ALA A 148 -13.18 7.26 -15.16
N TYR A 149 -12.56 8.42 -15.35
CA TYR A 149 -13.28 9.63 -15.65
C TYR A 149 -14.03 9.44 -16.97
N ASP A 150 -15.35 9.53 -16.90
CA ASP A 150 -16.21 9.62 -18.08
C ASP A 150 -16.86 11.01 -18.10
N PRO A 151 -16.48 11.89 -19.03
CA PRO A 151 -17.04 13.22 -19.11
C PRO A 151 -18.56 13.23 -19.38
N ASN A 152 -19.10 12.11 -19.86
CA ASN A 152 -20.52 11.94 -20.12
C ASN A 152 -21.29 11.28 -18.96
N ASN A 153 -20.57 10.68 -18.03
CA ASN A 153 -21.14 10.02 -16.86
C ASN A 153 -20.58 10.67 -15.59
N LYS A 154 -21.24 11.72 -15.15
CA LYS A 154 -20.85 12.46 -13.94
C LYS A 154 -21.12 11.71 -12.63
N GLY A 155 -21.60 10.46 -12.70
CA GLY A 155 -22.00 9.64 -11.56
C GLY A 155 -21.20 8.36 -11.38
N ASN A 156 -19.85 8.41 -11.42
CA ASN A 156 -19.05 7.22 -11.17
C ASN A 156 -19.14 6.77 -9.72
N VAL A 157 -19.87 5.70 -9.48
CA VAL A 157 -20.07 5.09 -8.17
C VAL A 157 -18.80 4.32 -7.78
N LEU A 158 -18.31 4.56 -6.59
CA LEU A 158 -17.31 3.69 -5.97
C LEU A 158 -17.95 2.34 -5.66
N LEU A 159 -17.48 1.26 -6.28
CA LEU A 159 -18.14 -0.04 -6.38
C LEU A 159 -18.54 -0.73 -5.06
N ASP A 160 -17.89 -0.40 -3.96
CA ASP A 160 -18.14 -0.99 -2.64
C ASP A 160 -18.81 -0.03 -1.66
N ARG A 161 -19.49 0.99 -2.17
CA ARG A 161 -20.10 2.04 -1.37
C ARG A 161 -21.61 1.99 -1.41
N LYS A 162 -22.23 1.92 -0.25
CA LYS A 162 -23.66 2.16 -0.05
C LYS A 162 -23.84 3.39 0.83
N LEU A 163 -24.82 4.21 0.50
CA LEU A 163 -25.27 5.33 1.31
C LEU A 163 -26.65 5.02 1.88
N ASP A 164 -26.86 5.39 3.13
CA ASP A 164 -28.14 5.19 3.81
C ASP A 164 -29.26 6.06 3.22
N LYS A 165 -28.95 7.09 2.46
CA LYS A 165 -29.91 8.07 1.88
C LYS A 165 -30.02 8.01 0.36
N GLY A 166 -29.71 6.88 -0.27
CA GLY A 166 -29.79 6.70 -1.72
C GLY A 166 -28.47 6.93 -2.46
N GLU A 167 -28.50 6.80 -3.76
CA GLU A 167 -27.33 6.98 -4.63
C GLU A 167 -26.87 8.43 -4.58
N PRO A 168 -25.59 8.69 -4.29
CA PRO A 168 -25.07 10.04 -4.26
C PRO A 168 -24.96 10.59 -5.67
N ASP A 169 -25.29 11.87 -5.82
CA ASP A 169 -24.94 12.62 -7.03
C ASP A 169 -23.44 12.91 -7.02
N TYR A 170 -22.70 12.08 -7.74
CA TYR A 170 -21.25 12.25 -7.90
C TYR A 170 -20.94 13.03 -9.17
N SER A 171 -21.24 14.31 -9.18
CA SER A 171 -20.60 15.21 -10.11
C SER A 171 -19.13 15.36 -9.74
N VAL A 172 -18.31 14.47 -10.23
CA VAL A 172 -16.91 14.36 -9.83
C VAL A 172 -16.08 15.36 -10.63
N SER A 173 -15.50 16.30 -9.93
CA SER A 173 -14.39 17.08 -10.42
C SER A 173 -13.11 16.40 -9.92
N TYR A 174 -12.54 15.50 -10.70
CA TYR A 174 -11.21 14.96 -10.42
C TYR A 174 -10.19 16.02 -10.79
N ARG A 175 -9.71 16.71 -9.83
CA ARG A 175 -8.48 17.47 -10.04
C ARG A 175 -7.41 16.60 -9.43
N TYR A 176 -6.57 15.92 -10.23
CA TYR A 176 -5.42 15.48 -9.53
C TYR A 176 -4.60 14.48 -10.18
N TYR A 177 -3.37 14.59 -9.98
CA TYR A 177 -2.22 13.73 -10.18
C TYR A 177 -2.52 12.48 -11.04
N GLU A 178 -1.57 12.02 -11.70
CA GLU A 178 -1.56 10.88 -12.59
C GLU A 178 -2.40 9.72 -12.07
N GLN A 179 -3.56 9.48 -12.69
CA GLN A 179 -4.49 8.44 -12.30
C GLN A 179 -4.25 7.19 -13.14
N THR A 180 -4.18 6.05 -12.48
CA THR A 180 -3.99 4.76 -13.14
C THR A 180 -5.25 3.90 -13.19
N GLY A 181 -6.34 4.39 -12.64
CA GLY A 181 -7.57 3.65 -12.43
C GLY A 181 -7.61 2.76 -11.18
N TYR A 182 -6.52 2.73 -10.42
CA TYR A 182 -6.43 1.93 -9.18
C TYR A 182 -5.68 2.65 -8.08
N PHE A 183 -6.07 2.40 -6.83
CA PHE A 183 -5.33 2.80 -5.66
C PHE A 183 -5.31 1.68 -4.59
N GLN A 184 -4.30 1.69 -3.75
CA GLN A 184 -4.14 0.72 -2.68
C GLN A 184 -5.04 1.04 -1.48
N LYS A 185 -5.40 0.03 -0.67
CA LYS A 185 -6.24 0.17 0.52
C LYS A 185 -5.50 -0.05 1.85
N LYS A 186 -4.29 -0.56 1.83
CA LYS A 186 -3.58 -0.94 3.06
C LYS A 186 -3.21 0.28 3.91
N TYR A 187 -2.54 1.25 3.32
CA TYR A 187 -2.17 2.50 3.98
C TYR A 187 -2.95 3.65 3.34
N ILE A 188 -4.15 3.83 3.79
CA ILE A 188 -5.04 4.87 3.26
C ILE A 188 -5.72 5.59 4.41
N ASN A 189 -5.90 6.89 4.27
CA ASN A 189 -6.70 7.65 5.21
C ASN A 189 -8.16 7.25 5.09
N VAL A 190 -8.80 7.09 6.24
CA VAL A 190 -10.23 6.81 6.35
C VAL A 190 -10.88 7.92 7.15
N GLY A 191 -12.09 8.30 6.81
CA GLY A 191 -12.79 9.34 7.52
C GLY A 191 -14.30 9.19 7.42
N ALA A 192 -15.01 10.07 8.13
CA ALA A 192 -16.45 10.16 8.13
C ALA A 192 -16.89 11.59 7.89
N TRP A 193 -18.00 11.75 7.19
CA TRP A 193 -18.69 13.04 7.10
C TRP A 193 -19.68 13.15 8.28
N ASP A 194 -19.66 14.27 8.96
CA ASP A 194 -20.60 14.61 10.03
C ASP A 194 -21.60 15.64 9.54
N ASP A 195 -22.84 15.22 9.39
CA ASP A 195 -23.92 16.08 8.90
C ASP A 195 -24.26 17.22 9.89
N GLU A 196 -24.09 17.00 11.19
CA GLU A 196 -24.38 18.02 12.19
C GLU A 196 -23.43 19.21 12.12
N SER A 197 -22.13 18.93 12.03
CA SER A 197 -21.11 19.98 11.90
C SER A 197 -20.84 20.35 10.43
N ASN A 198 -21.49 19.68 9.46
CA ASN A 198 -21.24 19.81 8.04
C ASN A 198 -19.73 19.77 7.70
N SER A 199 -19.02 18.87 8.34
CA SER A 199 -17.57 18.75 8.24
C SER A 199 -17.11 17.30 8.13
N PHE A 200 -15.93 17.13 7.53
CA PHE A 200 -15.26 15.85 7.51
C PHE A 200 -14.54 15.59 8.85
N LYS A 201 -14.76 14.40 9.40
CA LYS A 201 -14.07 13.93 10.62
C LYS A 201 -13.14 12.79 10.25
N ASN A 202 -11.91 12.87 10.71
CA ASN A 202 -10.96 11.78 10.57
C ASN A 202 -11.31 10.65 11.54
N SER A 203 -11.42 9.43 11.03
CA SER A 203 -11.85 8.28 11.83
C SER A 203 -10.90 7.90 12.96
N TRP A 204 -9.62 8.09 12.76
CA TRP A 204 -8.62 7.75 13.78
C TRP A 204 -8.78 8.61 15.03
N ALA A 205 -9.00 9.89 14.84
CA ALA A 205 -9.26 10.79 15.96
C ALA A 205 -10.50 10.39 16.76
N LEU A 206 -11.53 9.86 16.08
CA LEU A 206 -12.78 9.46 16.74
C LEU A 206 -12.65 8.15 17.52
N VAL A 207 -11.80 7.23 17.05
CA VAL A 207 -11.69 5.89 17.63
C VAL A 207 -10.74 5.84 18.81
N GLU A 208 -9.56 6.43 18.64
CA GLU A 208 -8.50 6.34 19.64
C GLU A 208 -8.54 7.51 20.64
N ASN A 209 -9.15 8.62 20.26
CA ASN A 209 -9.27 9.82 21.09
C ASN A 209 -10.64 10.50 20.90
N PRO A 210 -11.70 10.02 21.51
CA PRO A 210 -13.04 10.56 21.34
C PRO A 210 -13.20 12.03 21.78
N GLY A 211 -12.22 12.59 22.48
CA GLY A 211 -12.17 14.01 22.84
C GLY A 211 -11.48 14.92 21.83
N VAL A 212 -10.88 14.36 20.76
CA VAL A 212 -10.26 15.16 19.70
C VAL A 212 -11.35 15.65 18.75
N THR A 213 -11.61 16.95 18.80
CA THR A 213 -12.58 17.59 17.91
C THR A 213 -12.07 17.63 16.47
N ALA A 214 -13.01 17.63 15.53
CA ALA A 214 -12.81 17.56 14.08
C ALA A 214 -11.95 18.66 13.42
N GLN A 215 -11.39 19.57 14.18
CA GLN A 215 -10.60 20.70 13.66
C GLN A 215 -9.14 20.36 13.38
N THR A 216 -8.71 19.15 13.69
CA THR A 216 -7.31 18.76 13.44
C THR A 216 -7.19 18.25 12.01
N SER A 217 -6.21 18.76 11.28
CA SER A 217 -5.95 18.33 9.90
C SER A 217 -5.75 16.82 9.81
N ALA A 218 -6.31 16.20 8.78
CA ALA A 218 -6.09 14.79 8.47
C ALA A 218 -4.60 14.39 8.42
N GLN A 219 -3.71 15.34 8.13
CA GLN A 219 -2.26 15.13 8.10
C GLN A 219 -1.63 14.99 9.49
N LEU A 220 -2.30 15.40 10.52
CA LEU A 220 -1.75 15.47 11.88
C LEU A 220 -2.33 14.43 12.83
N VAL A 221 -3.32 13.66 12.39
CA VAL A 221 -4.11 12.80 13.30
C VAL A 221 -4.11 11.32 12.88
N GLN A 222 -3.15 10.91 12.08
CA GLN A 222 -3.01 9.50 11.68
C GLN A 222 -2.14 8.77 12.69
N THR A 223 -2.75 7.96 13.52
CA THR A 223 -2.07 7.19 14.58
C THR A 223 -1.91 5.71 14.23
N THR A 224 -2.33 5.31 13.05
CA THR A 224 -2.11 3.94 12.57
C THR A 224 -0.63 3.62 12.48
N ASP A 225 -0.28 2.41 12.90
CA ASP A 225 1.08 1.91 12.79
C ASP A 225 1.54 1.84 11.33
N LEU A 226 2.78 2.23 11.07
CA LEU A 226 3.47 1.88 9.83
C LEU A 226 4.20 0.56 10.05
N ILE A 227 3.63 -0.52 9.55
CA ILE A 227 4.13 -1.88 9.76
C ILE A 227 5.30 -2.13 8.81
N HIS A 228 6.44 -2.51 9.36
CA HIS A 228 7.63 -2.88 8.60
C HIS A 228 7.80 -4.39 8.46
N ILE A 229 7.47 -5.13 9.53
CA ILE A 229 7.52 -6.58 9.54
C ILE A 229 6.24 -7.09 10.19
N ARG A 230 5.55 -7.98 9.52
CA ARG A 230 4.41 -8.71 10.07
C ARG A 230 4.61 -10.22 9.96
N PHE A 231 3.85 -10.97 10.70
CA PHE A 231 4.04 -12.40 10.86
C PHE A 231 4.00 -13.17 9.52
N ALA A 232 3.18 -12.74 8.56
CA ALA A 232 3.20 -13.32 7.21
C ALA A 232 4.56 -13.16 6.53
N ASP A 233 5.24 -12.01 6.70
CA ASP A 233 6.60 -11.83 6.16
C ASP A 233 7.61 -12.75 6.85
N VAL A 234 7.50 -12.93 8.18
CA VAL A 234 8.33 -13.89 8.95
C VAL A 234 8.16 -15.30 8.39
N LEU A 235 6.93 -15.75 8.16
CA LEU A 235 6.63 -17.05 7.58
C LEU A 235 7.25 -17.23 6.18
N LEU A 236 7.16 -16.21 5.35
CA LEU A 236 7.70 -16.23 3.99
C LEU A 236 9.24 -16.16 3.99
N MET A 237 9.86 -15.39 4.89
CA MET A 237 11.31 -15.38 5.09
C MET A 237 11.82 -16.75 5.57
N HIS A 238 11.09 -17.39 6.50
CA HIS A 238 11.42 -18.74 6.97
C HIS A 238 11.36 -19.74 5.81
N SER A 239 10.25 -19.73 5.04
CA SER A 239 10.11 -20.61 3.86
C SER A 239 11.24 -20.41 2.85
N GLU A 240 11.69 -19.19 2.63
CA GLU A 240 12.80 -18.90 1.70
C GLU A 240 14.12 -19.50 2.18
N LEU A 241 14.42 -19.34 3.47
CA LEU A 241 15.68 -19.81 4.02
C LEU A 241 15.72 -21.33 4.22
N THR A 242 14.60 -21.96 4.55
CA THR A 242 14.52 -23.41 4.79
C THR A 242 14.19 -24.19 3.52
N GLU A 243 13.78 -23.50 2.43
CA GLU A 243 13.30 -24.11 1.20
C GLU A 243 12.10 -25.04 1.43
N THR A 244 11.20 -24.66 2.37
CA THR A 244 9.97 -25.39 2.69
C THR A 244 8.73 -24.60 2.32
N ALA A 245 7.63 -25.29 2.07
CA ALA A 245 6.37 -24.67 1.69
C ALA A 245 5.48 -24.28 2.89
N ASP A 246 5.89 -24.59 4.12
CA ASP A 246 5.01 -24.47 5.29
C ASP A 246 4.52 -23.04 5.53
N GLY A 247 5.43 -22.09 5.54
CA GLY A 247 5.06 -20.67 5.70
C GLY A 247 4.25 -20.14 4.52
N ILE A 248 4.64 -20.51 3.29
CA ILE A 248 3.89 -20.17 2.08
C ILE A 248 2.46 -20.67 2.20
N ASN A 249 2.27 -21.93 2.57
CA ASN A 249 0.96 -22.55 2.61
C ASN A 249 0.07 -22.02 3.75
N ARG A 250 0.65 -21.62 4.89
CA ARG A 250 -0.13 -20.92 5.93
C ARG A 250 -0.69 -19.58 5.44
N VAL A 251 0.11 -18.80 4.70
CA VAL A 251 -0.32 -17.53 4.10
C VAL A 251 -1.38 -17.76 3.03
N ARG A 252 -1.21 -18.79 2.20
CA ARG A 252 -2.17 -19.17 1.14
C ARG A 252 -3.50 -19.63 1.71
N GLU A 253 -3.48 -20.49 2.73
CA GLU A 253 -4.67 -21.00 3.41
C GLU A 253 -5.55 -19.84 3.93
N ARG A 254 -4.97 -18.86 4.62
CA ARG A 254 -5.70 -17.67 5.06
C ARG A 254 -6.38 -16.92 3.90
N SER A 255 -5.82 -16.99 2.72
CA SER A 255 -6.33 -16.35 1.51
C SER A 255 -7.12 -17.30 0.61
N HIS A 256 -7.53 -18.48 1.13
CA HIS A 256 -8.32 -19.48 0.42
C HIS A 256 -7.69 -19.99 -0.87
N LEU A 257 -6.35 -20.01 -0.94
CA LEU A 257 -5.62 -20.61 -2.04
C LEU A 257 -5.15 -22.02 -1.67
N ALA A 258 -5.26 -22.93 -2.60
CA ALA A 258 -4.77 -24.30 -2.42
C ALA A 258 -3.25 -24.32 -2.16
N PRO A 259 -2.75 -25.30 -1.36
CA PRO A 259 -1.34 -25.41 -1.06
C PRO A 259 -0.52 -25.70 -2.32
N VAL A 260 0.76 -25.30 -2.28
CA VAL A 260 1.74 -25.53 -3.34
C VAL A 260 3.00 -26.17 -2.76
N SER A 261 3.79 -26.82 -3.62
CA SER A 261 5.14 -27.20 -3.26
C SER A 261 6.07 -25.98 -3.21
N TYR A 262 7.15 -26.09 -2.44
CA TYR A 262 8.16 -25.05 -2.47
C TYR A 262 8.80 -24.91 -3.84
N SER A 263 8.88 -23.70 -4.30
CA SER A 263 9.77 -23.23 -5.34
C SER A 263 10.07 -21.75 -5.09
N LEU A 264 11.21 -21.28 -5.54
CA LEU A 264 11.56 -19.86 -5.42
C LEU A 264 10.55 -18.97 -6.17
N GLU A 265 9.96 -19.47 -7.25
CA GLU A 265 8.93 -18.76 -8.01
C GLU A 265 7.63 -18.65 -7.21
N ASN A 266 7.16 -19.74 -6.60
CA ASN A 266 5.97 -19.72 -5.74
C ASN A 266 6.17 -18.77 -4.56
N LEU A 267 7.35 -18.77 -3.94
CA LEU A 267 7.69 -17.85 -2.87
C LEU A 267 7.65 -16.38 -3.36
N LYS A 268 8.29 -16.09 -4.49
CA LYS A 268 8.33 -14.73 -5.05
C LYS A 268 6.93 -14.20 -5.39
N ASN A 269 6.08 -15.05 -5.92
CA ASN A 269 4.69 -14.71 -6.19
C ASN A 269 3.91 -14.48 -4.90
N GLU A 270 4.06 -15.37 -3.91
CA GLU A 270 3.36 -15.23 -2.64
C GLU A 270 3.78 -13.94 -1.92
N ARG A 271 5.09 -13.66 -1.83
CA ARG A 271 5.58 -12.39 -1.27
C ARG A 271 5.04 -11.17 -2.02
N ARG A 272 4.99 -11.26 -3.34
CA ARG A 272 4.52 -10.15 -4.18
C ARG A 272 3.08 -9.76 -3.88
N TRP A 273 2.19 -10.74 -3.80
CA TRP A 273 0.77 -10.49 -3.65
C TRP A 273 0.35 -10.30 -2.20
N GLU A 274 0.94 -11.06 -1.30
CA GLU A 274 0.67 -10.92 0.14
C GLU A 274 1.16 -9.59 0.70
N LEU A 275 2.38 -9.20 0.35
CA LEU A 275 3.06 -8.01 0.88
C LEU A 275 2.95 -6.81 -0.06
N ALA A 276 2.03 -6.84 -1.03
CA ALA A 276 1.79 -5.71 -1.92
C ALA A 276 1.53 -4.44 -1.12
N PHE A 277 2.14 -3.32 -1.51
CA PHE A 277 2.04 -1.99 -0.90
C PHE A 277 2.65 -1.83 0.51
N GLU A 278 3.43 -2.82 0.98
CA GLU A 278 4.09 -2.79 2.29
C GLU A 278 5.59 -2.42 2.20
N SER A 279 6.00 -1.78 1.12
CA SER A 279 7.36 -1.26 0.89
C SER A 279 8.49 -2.29 0.83
N VAL A 280 8.18 -3.59 0.79
CA VAL A 280 9.20 -4.66 0.76
C VAL A 280 9.65 -5.02 -0.65
N ARG A 281 8.84 -4.72 -1.67
CA ARG A 281 9.07 -5.19 -3.05
C ARG A 281 10.40 -4.74 -3.64
N TRP A 282 10.83 -3.50 -3.37
CA TRP A 282 12.10 -2.98 -3.85
C TRP A 282 13.28 -3.84 -3.39
N PHE A 283 13.33 -4.14 -2.10
CA PHE A 283 14.38 -4.95 -1.51
C PHE A 283 14.37 -6.39 -2.04
N ASP A 284 13.19 -6.97 -2.22
CA ASP A 284 13.03 -8.30 -2.81
C ASP A 284 13.58 -8.35 -4.24
N LEU A 285 13.27 -7.35 -5.06
CA LEU A 285 13.77 -7.27 -6.43
C LEU A 285 15.30 -7.21 -6.48
N LEU A 286 15.91 -6.34 -5.66
CA LEU A 286 17.36 -6.17 -5.63
C LEU A 286 18.07 -7.46 -5.17
N ARG A 287 17.64 -8.03 -4.04
CA ARG A 287 18.30 -9.20 -3.47
C ARG A 287 18.19 -10.46 -4.36
N TRP A 288 17.07 -10.62 -5.08
CA TRP A 288 16.90 -11.75 -6.01
C TRP A 288 17.59 -11.53 -7.36
N ALA A 289 17.81 -10.29 -7.77
CA ALA A 289 18.53 -10.00 -9.00
C ALA A 289 20.05 -10.25 -8.89
N GLY A 290 20.55 -10.23 -7.67
CA GLY A 290 21.99 -10.34 -7.43
C GLY A 290 22.79 -9.15 -7.99
N PRO A 291 24.10 -9.26 -8.09
CA PRO A 291 24.98 -8.13 -8.45
C PRO A 291 24.72 -7.50 -9.82
N SER A 292 24.18 -8.25 -10.77
CA SER A 292 23.90 -7.73 -12.13
C SER A 292 22.70 -6.78 -12.17
N LEU A 293 21.76 -6.92 -11.24
CA LEU A 293 20.48 -6.20 -11.18
C LEU A 293 19.61 -6.30 -12.45
N GLU A 294 19.98 -7.15 -13.39
CA GLU A 294 19.33 -7.24 -14.70
C GLU A 294 17.87 -7.64 -14.62
N SER A 295 17.55 -8.66 -13.82
CA SER A 295 16.15 -9.11 -13.67
C SER A 295 15.29 -8.08 -12.96
N ALA A 296 15.82 -7.36 -11.99
CA ALA A 296 15.12 -6.25 -11.32
C ALA A 296 14.84 -5.12 -12.31
N GLY A 297 15.83 -4.72 -13.08
CA GLY A 297 15.70 -3.67 -14.09
C GLY A 297 14.64 -4.02 -15.15
N LYS A 298 14.63 -5.27 -15.63
CA LYS A 298 13.61 -5.74 -16.56
C LYS A 298 12.19 -5.62 -15.96
N ILE A 299 12.00 -6.09 -14.75
CA ILE A 299 10.69 -5.99 -14.07
C ILE A 299 10.26 -4.53 -13.93
N LEU A 300 11.18 -3.62 -13.57
CA LEU A 300 10.85 -2.20 -13.46
C LEU A 300 10.45 -1.61 -14.82
N ASN A 301 11.17 -1.92 -15.89
CA ASN A 301 10.82 -1.47 -17.25
C ASN A 301 9.45 -2.01 -17.69
N ASP A 302 9.15 -3.27 -17.37
CA ASP A 302 7.89 -3.91 -17.73
C ASP A 302 6.67 -3.27 -17.01
N GLN A 303 6.88 -2.58 -15.88
CA GLN A 303 5.83 -1.87 -15.16
C GLN A 303 5.52 -0.47 -15.71
N THR A 304 6.16 -0.05 -16.79
CA THR A 304 5.94 1.24 -17.44
C THR A 304 5.13 1.12 -18.74
N GLY A 305 4.80 2.24 -19.36
CA GLY A 305 4.16 2.28 -20.68
C GLY A 305 2.67 1.97 -20.65
N PHE A 306 1.97 2.42 -19.62
CA PHE A 306 0.52 2.52 -19.55
C PHE A 306 0.07 3.98 -19.66
N ASP A 307 -1.23 4.19 -19.86
CA ASP A 307 -1.80 5.53 -19.91
C ASP A 307 -2.16 6.03 -18.52
N LEU A 308 -1.94 7.32 -18.31
CA LEU A 308 -2.39 8.05 -17.13
C LEU A 308 -3.64 8.84 -17.48
N ILE A 309 -4.60 8.90 -16.59
CA ILE A 309 -5.86 9.61 -16.80
C ILE A 309 -5.97 10.70 -15.74
N ASN A 310 -6.03 11.95 -16.18
CA ASN A 310 -6.25 13.10 -15.31
C ASN A 310 -7.33 14.00 -15.89
N GLU A 311 -8.41 14.24 -15.16
CA GLU A 311 -9.57 15.04 -15.60
C GLU A 311 -10.13 14.62 -16.99
N GLY A 312 -10.06 13.31 -17.31
CA GLY A 312 -10.45 12.77 -18.61
C GLY A 312 -9.42 12.96 -19.74
N ILE A 313 -8.30 13.58 -19.45
CA ILE A 313 -7.18 13.68 -20.38
C ILE A 313 -6.34 12.43 -20.24
N VAL A 314 -6.23 11.67 -21.31
CA VAL A 314 -5.36 10.50 -21.39
C VAL A 314 -3.97 10.94 -21.80
N THR A 315 -2.99 10.66 -20.98
CA THR A 315 -1.59 10.97 -21.26
C THR A 315 -0.76 9.67 -21.19
N PRO A 316 -0.08 9.27 -22.25
CA PRO A 316 0.81 8.13 -22.20
C PRO A 316 1.90 8.36 -21.15
N MET A 317 2.09 7.40 -20.25
CA MET A 317 3.21 7.46 -19.32
C MET A 317 4.52 7.39 -20.10
N VAL A 318 5.42 8.32 -19.84
CA VAL A 318 6.76 8.29 -20.43
C VAL A 318 7.46 7.00 -19.96
N ARG A 319 8.01 6.27 -20.92
CA ARG A 319 8.84 5.10 -20.61
C ARG A 319 10.22 5.58 -20.21
N TYR A 320 10.69 5.08 -19.10
CA TYR A 320 12.04 5.31 -18.61
C TYR A 320 12.86 4.03 -18.67
N ASP A 321 14.15 4.14 -18.95
CA ASP A 321 15.06 3.01 -18.83
C ASP A 321 15.51 2.81 -17.38
N TYR A 322 14.61 2.29 -16.58
CA TYR A 322 14.91 1.94 -15.18
C TYR A 322 16.02 0.91 -15.06
N ALA A 323 16.15 -0.01 -16.04
CA ALA A 323 17.20 -1.01 -16.04
C ALA A 323 18.58 -0.37 -16.20
N ALA A 324 18.73 0.56 -17.14
CA ALA A 324 19.99 1.28 -17.34
C ALA A 324 20.32 2.15 -16.10
N ARG A 325 19.33 2.85 -15.54
CA ARG A 325 19.52 3.66 -14.34
C ARG A 325 19.89 2.81 -13.13
N LEU A 326 19.22 1.70 -12.91
CA LEU A 326 19.51 0.76 -11.82
C LEU A 326 20.94 0.22 -11.91
N LYS A 327 21.38 -0.13 -13.12
CA LYS A 327 22.75 -0.57 -13.39
C LYS A 327 23.77 0.53 -13.09
N GLN A 328 23.49 1.78 -13.51
CA GLN A 328 24.36 2.92 -13.28
C GLN A 328 24.54 3.24 -11.78
N THR A 329 23.44 3.16 -11.02
CA THR A 329 23.43 3.46 -9.59
C THR A 329 23.76 2.23 -8.73
N GLN A 330 23.92 1.06 -9.33
CA GLN A 330 24.08 -0.22 -8.61
C GLN A 330 22.97 -0.48 -7.57
N GLY A 331 21.79 0.10 -7.75
CA GLY A 331 20.67 -0.01 -6.84
C GLY A 331 20.72 0.91 -5.61
N TYR A 332 21.75 1.73 -5.48
CA TYR A 332 21.87 2.68 -4.38
C TYR A 332 21.07 3.96 -4.63
N TRP A 333 20.58 4.54 -3.54
CA TRP A 333 20.03 5.90 -3.50
C TRP A 333 21.12 6.93 -3.30
N PRO A 334 20.88 8.21 -3.66
CA PRO A 334 21.86 9.28 -3.41
C PRO A 334 22.00 9.54 -1.90
N ILE A 335 23.21 9.84 -1.50
CA ILE A 335 23.45 10.44 -0.19
C ILE A 335 23.09 11.92 -0.29
N PRO A 336 22.30 12.50 0.63
CA PRO A 336 22.01 13.93 0.62
C PRO A 336 23.28 14.76 0.58
N GLN A 337 23.31 15.82 -0.24
CA GLN A 337 24.51 16.63 -0.41
C GLN A 337 24.96 17.28 0.89
N ASP A 338 24.01 17.72 1.71
CA ASP A 338 24.31 18.32 3.02
C ASP A 338 25.09 17.37 3.93
N GLU A 339 24.80 16.06 3.88
CA GLU A 339 25.53 15.05 4.66
C GLU A 339 26.97 14.88 4.16
N ILE A 340 27.16 14.94 2.84
CA ILE A 340 28.50 14.88 2.23
C ILE A 340 29.32 16.14 2.63
N ASP A 341 28.69 17.29 2.59
CA ASP A 341 29.34 18.57 2.94
C ASP A 341 29.72 18.60 4.41
N ILE A 342 28.85 18.14 5.31
CA ILE A 342 29.15 18.04 6.75
C ILE A 342 30.27 17.04 7.02
N ALA A 343 30.37 15.97 6.24
CA ALA A 343 31.40 14.95 6.39
C ALA A 343 32.80 15.39 5.97
N GLY A 344 32.94 16.61 5.39
CA GLY A 344 34.23 17.22 5.11
C GLY A 344 35.18 16.40 4.23
N GLY A 345 34.65 15.68 3.24
CA GLY A 345 35.40 14.85 2.31
C GLY A 345 35.66 13.40 2.76
N THR A 346 35.08 12.99 3.89
CA THR A 346 35.19 11.60 4.36
C THR A 346 34.04 10.70 3.82
N LEU A 347 33.01 11.30 3.22
CA LEU A 347 31.87 10.63 2.63
C LEU A 347 31.82 10.94 1.13
N GLU A 348 31.85 9.90 0.32
CA GLU A 348 31.74 9.99 -1.12
C GLU A 348 30.32 9.63 -1.57
N GLN A 349 29.88 10.24 -2.67
CA GLN A 349 28.56 9.96 -3.24
C GLN A 349 28.47 8.52 -3.79
N ASN A 350 27.30 7.94 -3.71
CA ASN A 350 27.03 6.64 -4.30
C ASN A 350 27.20 6.65 -5.85
N PRO A 351 27.56 5.51 -6.46
CA PRO A 351 27.74 5.41 -7.91
C PRO A 351 26.53 5.96 -8.69
N GLY A 352 26.81 6.68 -9.76
CA GLY A 352 25.80 7.24 -10.65
C GLY A 352 25.02 8.44 -10.10
N TRP A 353 25.43 8.99 -8.96
CA TRP A 353 24.80 10.16 -8.33
C TRP A 353 25.74 11.35 -8.15
N ASP A 354 27.01 11.20 -8.49
CA ASP A 354 27.94 12.32 -8.45
C ASP A 354 27.67 13.33 -9.59
N ALA A 355 28.10 14.58 -9.41
CA ALA A 355 27.85 15.67 -10.34
C ALA A 355 28.48 15.46 -11.72
N SER A 356 29.47 14.58 -11.82
CA SER A 356 30.16 14.23 -13.08
C SER A 356 29.49 13.04 -13.79
N ALA A 357 28.58 12.33 -13.12
CA ALA A 357 27.90 11.19 -13.70
C ALA A 357 26.94 11.63 -14.80
N ALA A 358 27.18 11.15 -16.01
CA ALA A 358 26.21 11.29 -17.09
C ALA A 358 24.95 10.52 -16.73
N PHE A 359 23.84 11.21 -16.55
CA PHE A 359 22.55 10.54 -16.36
C PHE A 359 22.19 9.80 -17.64
N VAL A 360 21.63 8.59 -17.48
CA VAL A 360 20.96 7.89 -18.57
C VAL A 360 19.86 8.82 -19.09
N ASP A 361 19.83 9.04 -20.39
CA ASP A 361 18.79 9.87 -21.00
C ASP A 361 17.46 9.11 -20.96
N TRP A 362 16.65 9.45 -19.97
CA TRP A 362 15.34 8.85 -19.77
C TRP A 362 14.38 9.05 -20.95
N ASN A 363 14.61 10.09 -21.78
CA ASN A 363 13.76 10.43 -22.90
C ASN A 363 14.04 9.58 -24.15
N ASN A 364 15.15 8.87 -24.19
CA ASN A 364 15.54 8.04 -25.33
C ASN A 364 15.03 6.61 -25.27
N PHE A 365 14.35 6.23 -24.18
CA PHE A 365 13.74 4.92 -24.08
C PHE A 365 12.39 4.92 -24.81
N LYS A 366 12.38 4.43 -26.03
CA LYS A 366 11.19 4.35 -26.87
C LYS A 366 10.68 2.92 -26.99
#